data_5cefdd5ad51b4593ef934de923fef9eb
#
_entry.id   5cefdd5ad51b4593ef934de923fef9eb
#
_cell.length_a   1.000
_cell.length_b   1.000
_cell.length_c   1.000
_cell.angle_alpha   90.00
_cell.angle_beta   90.00
_cell.angle_gamma   90.00
#
_symmetry.space_group_name_H-M   'P 1'
#
loop_
_entity.id
_entity.type
_entity.pdbx_description
1 polymer ?
#
loop_
_entity_poly.entity_id
_entity_poly.type
_entity_poly.pdbx_seq_one_letter_code
_entity_poly.pdbx_strand_id
1 'polypeptide(L)'
;MSQYPEFAFVILHYMAKQETIDCVASILEKTKTEPMKVSIVIVDNASANGTGRELQQLYQGAENIYVILNPENLGFARGNNVGFEFAKKTLNSDFICLINNDTLLTQDDFLSRICADYQQHHFAVLGPQILSKNQKVISLMEPIAPRAVYIVHRWLIQCQLVLCRFIPGFFDAVDAVKNCVGKLRKPKKQAPTAG
;
A
#
# COMPACT_ATOMS: atom_id res chain seq x y z
N MET A 1 -1.70 -25.68 16.76
CA MET A 1 -1.29 -24.77 15.65
C MET A 1 -2.31 -24.94 14.54
N SER A 2 -2.83 -23.86 13.99
CA SER A 2 -3.73 -23.92 12.85
C SER A 2 -3.02 -24.58 11.68
N GLN A 3 -3.73 -25.42 10.92
CA GLN A 3 -3.18 -26.09 9.73
C GLN A 3 -2.85 -25.08 8.61
N TYR A 4 -3.45 -23.88 8.68
CA TYR A 4 -3.29 -22.81 7.69
C TYR A 4 -2.80 -21.53 8.38
N PRO A 5 -1.98 -20.73 7.70
CA PRO A 5 -1.49 -19.46 8.23
C PRO A 5 -2.63 -18.46 8.44
N GLU A 6 -2.47 -17.58 9.44
CA GLU A 6 -3.39 -16.51 9.76
C GLU A 6 -2.95 -15.19 9.11
N PHE A 7 -3.86 -14.56 8.39
CA PHE A 7 -3.65 -13.29 7.71
C PHE A 7 -4.38 -12.16 8.40
N ALA A 8 -3.74 -11.00 8.55
CA ALA A 8 -4.39 -9.75 8.95
C ALA A 8 -4.23 -8.69 7.86
N PHE A 9 -5.34 -8.11 7.40
CA PHE A 9 -5.32 -6.91 6.58
C PHE A 9 -5.45 -5.69 7.48
N VAL A 10 -4.52 -4.75 7.36
CA VAL A 10 -4.53 -3.49 8.10
C VAL A 10 -4.88 -2.37 7.14
N ILE A 11 -5.96 -1.65 7.44
CA ILE A 11 -6.51 -0.57 6.64
C ILE A 11 -6.46 0.72 7.47
N LEU A 12 -5.71 1.73 7.02
CA LEU A 12 -5.74 3.04 7.63
C LEU A 12 -6.90 3.86 7.06
N HIS A 13 -7.86 4.18 7.90
CA HIS A 13 -9.01 5.02 7.57
C HIS A 13 -8.79 6.47 7.98
N TYR A 14 -9.15 7.40 7.09
CA TYR A 14 -9.27 8.82 7.41
C TYR A 14 -10.34 9.47 6.53
N MET A 15 -11.50 9.79 7.14
CA MET A 15 -12.63 10.54 6.57
C MET A 15 -13.33 9.92 5.34
N ALA A 16 -12.77 8.90 4.70
CA ALA A 16 -13.24 8.27 3.46
C ALA A 16 -13.97 6.94 3.77
N LYS A 17 -15.22 7.02 4.27
CA LYS A 17 -15.97 5.87 4.76
C LYS A 17 -16.30 4.86 3.66
N GLN A 18 -16.80 5.33 2.51
CA GLN A 18 -17.26 4.42 1.46
C GLN A 18 -16.10 3.63 0.86
N GLU A 19 -14.99 4.28 0.61
CA GLU A 19 -13.76 3.66 0.12
C GLU A 19 -13.29 2.56 1.08
N THR A 20 -13.36 2.82 2.38
CA THR A 20 -12.99 1.81 3.39
C THR A 20 -13.97 0.62 3.38
N ILE A 21 -15.26 0.84 3.23
CA ILE A 21 -16.27 -0.24 3.12
C ILE A 21 -16.02 -1.07 1.86
N ASP A 22 -15.76 -0.42 0.73
CA ASP A 22 -15.52 -1.11 -0.55
C ASP A 22 -14.21 -1.93 -0.49
N CYS A 23 -13.17 -1.41 0.15
CA CYS A 23 -11.93 -2.14 0.41
C CYS A 23 -12.18 -3.39 1.25
N VAL A 24 -12.87 -3.26 2.39
CA VAL A 24 -13.24 -4.39 3.26
C VAL A 24 -14.07 -5.42 2.50
N ALA A 25 -15.08 -4.99 1.75
CA ALA A 25 -15.92 -5.88 0.97
C ALA A 25 -15.11 -6.67 -0.08
N SER A 26 -14.17 -6.00 -0.75
CA SER A 26 -13.30 -6.65 -1.74
C SER A 26 -12.40 -7.73 -1.10
N ILE A 27 -11.85 -7.46 0.09
CA ILE A 27 -11.04 -8.44 0.82
C ILE A 27 -11.88 -9.65 1.17
N LEU A 28 -13.03 -9.44 1.80
CA LEU A 28 -13.93 -10.53 2.20
C LEU A 28 -14.37 -11.38 1.00
N GLU A 29 -14.73 -10.74 -0.11
CA GLU A 29 -15.16 -11.44 -1.33
C GLU A 29 -14.04 -12.28 -1.93
N LYS A 30 -12.82 -11.74 -2.02
CA LYS A 30 -11.70 -12.41 -2.68
C LYS A 30 -11.02 -13.48 -1.82
N THR A 31 -11.22 -13.43 -0.52
CA THR A 31 -10.60 -14.41 0.40
C THR A 31 -11.57 -15.47 0.91
N LYS A 32 -12.88 -15.37 0.61
CA LYS A 32 -13.92 -16.25 1.14
C LYS A 32 -13.75 -17.73 0.80
N THR A 33 -13.13 -18.04 -0.34
CA THR A 33 -12.90 -19.42 -0.82
C THR A 33 -11.53 -19.97 -0.44
N GLU A 34 -10.66 -19.13 0.08
CA GLU A 34 -9.33 -19.56 0.50
C GLU A 34 -9.39 -20.17 1.91
N PRO A 35 -8.61 -21.24 2.19
CA PRO A 35 -8.70 -21.95 3.46
C PRO A 35 -8.05 -21.24 4.64
N MET A 36 -7.43 -20.09 4.41
CA MET A 36 -6.72 -19.30 5.42
C MET A 36 -7.69 -18.52 6.30
N LYS A 37 -7.33 -18.32 7.57
CA LYS A 37 -8.07 -17.42 8.45
C LYS A 37 -7.68 -15.98 8.15
N VAL A 38 -8.68 -15.13 7.93
CA VAL A 38 -8.51 -13.72 7.59
C VAL A 38 -9.14 -12.83 8.65
N SER A 39 -8.34 -11.88 9.15
CA SER A 39 -8.81 -10.81 10.03
C SER A 39 -8.58 -9.45 9.35
N ILE A 40 -9.46 -8.49 9.59
CA ILE A 40 -9.36 -7.12 9.06
C ILE A 40 -9.27 -6.16 10.24
N VAL A 41 -8.25 -5.31 10.24
CA VAL A 41 -8.01 -4.28 11.26
C VAL A 41 -8.14 -2.92 10.60
N ILE A 42 -9.20 -2.20 10.91
CA ILE A 42 -9.44 -0.84 10.46
C ILE A 42 -8.93 0.10 11.54
N VAL A 43 -7.99 0.97 11.22
CA VAL A 43 -7.48 1.99 12.13
C VAL A 43 -8.01 3.35 11.70
N ASP A 44 -8.94 3.91 12.45
CA ASP A 44 -9.40 5.29 12.24
C ASP A 44 -8.36 6.26 12.80
N ASN A 45 -7.83 7.10 11.93
CA ASN A 45 -6.80 8.07 12.29
C ASN A 45 -7.38 9.41 12.76
N ALA A 46 -8.33 9.34 13.68
CA ALA A 46 -9.08 10.47 14.23
C ALA A 46 -9.86 11.26 13.17
N SER A 47 -10.76 10.58 12.47
CA SER A 47 -11.63 11.21 11.45
C SER A 47 -12.59 12.21 12.08
N ALA A 48 -12.40 13.51 11.80
CA ALA A 48 -13.20 14.60 12.37
C ALA A 48 -14.68 14.58 11.95
N ASN A 49 -15.00 13.90 10.84
CA ASN A 49 -16.36 13.74 10.32
C ASN A 49 -17.17 12.61 10.98
N GLY A 50 -16.61 11.95 12.01
CA GLY A 50 -17.30 10.88 12.76
C GLY A 50 -17.34 9.51 12.09
N THR A 51 -16.78 9.36 10.88
CA THR A 51 -16.84 8.12 10.10
C THR A 51 -16.15 6.93 10.77
N GLY A 52 -15.14 7.15 11.62
CA GLY A 52 -14.51 6.09 12.40
C GLY A 52 -15.50 5.41 13.35
N ARG A 53 -16.34 6.18 14.05
CA ARG A 53 -17.39 5.64 14.94
C ARG A 53 -18.49 4.93 14.15
N GLU A 54 -18.82 5.45 12.98
CA GLU A 54 -19.80 4.80 12.09
C GLU A 54 -19.30 3.43 11.59
N LEU A 55 -18.01 3.32 11.24
CA LEU A 55 -17.40 2.03 10.90
C LEU A 55 -17.37 1.08 12.10
N GLN A 56 -17.07 1.58 13.29
CA GLN A 56 -17.11 0.78 14.52
C GLN A 56 -18.51 0.21 14.79
N GLN A 57 -19.56 1.01 14.59
CA GLN A 57 -20.94 0.55 14.72
C GLN A 57 -21.32 -0.44 13.61
N LEU A 58 -20.90 -0.18 12.37
CA LEU A 58 -21.20 -1.02 11.19
C LEU A 58 -20.64 -2.43 11.38
N TYR A 59 -19.42 -2.56 11.90
CA TYR A 59 -18.76 -3.85 12.09
C TYR A 59 -18.86 -4.41 13.50
N GLN A 60 -19.71 -3.81 14.33
CA GLN A 60 -19.97 -4.31 15.68
C GLN A 60 -20.54 -5.74 15.63
N GLY A 61 -19.86 -6.68 16.30
CA GLY A 61 -20.26 -8.09 16.33
C GLY A 61 -19.71 -8.94 15.17
N ALA A 62 -18.97 -8.34 14.22
CA ALA A 62 -18.22 -9.13 13.25
C ALA A 62 -17.02 -9.80 13.95
N GLU A 63 -16.89 -11.13 13.80
CA GLU A 63 -15.89 -11.93 14.54
C GLU A 63 -14.44 -11.65 14.07
N ASN A 64 -14.28 -11.19 12.84
CA ASN A 64 -12.97 -11.04 12.19
C ASN A 64 -12.66 -9.61 11.71
N ILE A 65 -13.48 -8.61 12.10
CA ILE A 65 -13.24 -7.20 11.77
C ILE A 65 -13.10 -6.40 13.04
N TYR A 66 -11.97 -5.72 13.18
CA TYR A 66 -11.61 -4.93 14.34
C TYR A 66 -11.48 -3.46 13.94
N VAL A 67 -12.12 -2.56 14.69
CA VAL A 67 -12.01 -1.11 14.44
C VAL A 67 -11.37 -0.45 15.64
N ILE A 68 -10.22 0.19 15.40
CA ILE A 68 -9.41 0.90 16.39
C ILE A 68 -9.57 2.40 16.13
N LEU A 69 -9.97 3.17 17.12
CA LEU A 69 -10.09 4.62 17.04
C LEU A 69 -8.87 5.28 17.66
N ASN A 70 -8.04 5.95 16.87
CA ASN A 70 -6.95 6.75 17.42
C ASN A 70 -7.50 8.04 18.05
N PRO A 71 -6.93 8.51 19.17
CA PRO A 71 -7.38 9.76 19.82
C PRO A 71 -6.99 11.01 19.01
N GLU A 72 -5.97 10.91 18.18
CA GLU A 72 -5.45 11.99 17.32
C GLU A 72 -4.94 11.45 15.98
N ASN A 73 -4.78 12.33 15.00
CA ASN A 73 -4.20 11.96 13.71
C ASN A 73 -2.68 11.77 13.84
N LEU A 74 -2.25 10.52 13.85
CA LEU A 74 -0.85 10.11 13.98
C LEU A 74 -0.05 10.22 12.67
N GLY A 75 -0.70 10.56 11.56
CA GLY A 75 -0.15 10.49 10.21
C GLY A 75 -0.11 9.05 9.67
N PHE A 76 0.28 8.91 8.42
CA PHE A 76 0.19 7.64 7.67
C PHE A 76 0.98 6.50 8.33
N ALA A 77 2.27 6.71 8.58
CA ALA A 77 3.14 5.64 9.07
C ALA A 77 2.79 5.17 10.49
N ARG A 78 2.55 6.11 11.40
CA ARG A 78 2.23 5.76 12.80
C ARG A 78 0.82 5.16 12.90
N GLY A 79 -0.14 5.66 12.11
CA GLY A 79 -1.48 5.08 12.04
C GLY A 79 -1.45 3.63 11.59
N ASN A 80 -0.72 3.31 10.51
CA ASN A 80 -0.53 1.93 10.07
C ASN A 80 0.17 1.06 11.13
N ASN A 81 1.14 1.61 11.87
CA ASN A 81 1.85 0.88 12.91
C ASN A 81 0.91 0.44 14.05
N VAL A 82 -0.13 1.22 14.38
CA VAL A 82 -1.14 0.81 15.38
C VAL A 82 -1.82 -0.50 14.97
N GLY A 83 -2.26 -0.57 13.71
CA GLY A 83 -2.89 -1.78 13.17
C GLY A 83 -1.92 -2.95 13.05
N PHE A 84 -0.68 -2.69 12.60
CA PHE A 84 0.38 -3.69 12.53
C PHE A 84 0.69 -4.31 13.90
N GLU A 85 0.83 -3.48 14.94
CA GLU A 85 1.07 -3.92 16.31
C GLU A 85 -0.10 -4.78 16.84
N PHE A 86 -1.34 -4.37 16.56
CA PHE A 86 -2.52 -5.14 16.94
C PHE A 86 -2.55 -6.49 16.23
N ALA A 87 -2.34 -6.52 14.93
CA ALA A 87 -2.30 -7.75 14.13
C ALA A 87 -1.20 -8.70 14.64
N LYS A 88 -0.02 -8.18 14.95
CA LYS A 88 1.11 -8.95 15.42
C LYS A 88 0.95 -9.46 16.84
N LYS A 89 0.52 -8.59 17.78
CA LYS A 89 0.56 -8.91 19.24
C LYS A 89 -0.76 -9.48 19.76
N THR A 90 -1.89 -9.06 19.19
CA THR A 90 -3.23 -9.47 19.66
C THR A 90 -3.78 -10.61 18.82
N LEU A 91 -3.69 -10.50 17.50
CA LEU A 91 -4.20 -11.54 16.60
C LEU A 91 -3.18 -12.64 16.34
N ASN A 92 -1.88 -12.39 16.64
CA ASN A 92 -0.77 -13.31 16.38
C ASN A 92 -0.71 -13.81 14.94
N SER A 93 -0.98 -12.89 13.99
CA SER A 93 -1.05 -13.20 12.57
C SER A 93 0.34 -13.54 11.99
N ASP A 94 0.39 -14.56 11.13
CA ASP A 94 1.60 -15.00 10.44
C ASP A 94 1.99 -14.02 9.32
N PHE A 95 0.97 -13.50 8.61
CA PHE A 95 1.14 -12.51 7.56
C PHE A 95 0.31 -11.26 7.85
N ILE A 96 0.91 -10.09 7.67
CA ILE A 96 0.25 -8.79 7.85
C ILE A 96 0.30 -8.02 6.54
N CYS A 97 -0.86 -7.75 5.95
CA CYS A 97 -1.04 -7.01 4.70
C CYS A 97 -1.45 -5.57 5.01
N LEU A 98 -0.57 -4.60 4.77
CA LEU A 98 -0.93 -3.19 4.82
C LEU A 98 -1.57 -2.79 3.49
N ILE A 99 -2.81 -2.31 3.50
CA ILE A 99 -3.55 -1.93 2.31
C ILE A 99 -4.18 -0.54 2.51
N ASN A 100 -4.10 0.32 1.51
CA ASN A 100 -4.79 1.61 1.55
C ASN A 100 -6.30 1.41 1.43
N ASN A 101 -7.07 2.26 2.09
CA ASN A 101 -8.53 2.17 2.09
C ASN A 101 -9.21 2.43 0.73
N ASP A 102 -8.49 3.02 -0.23
CA ASP A 102 -8.93 3.28 -1.61
C ASP A 102 -8.47 2.19 -2.60
N THR A 103 -7.95 1.08 -2.09
CA THR A 103 -7.47 -0.06 -2.88
C THR A 103 -8.48 -1.21 -2.82
N LEU A 104 -8.70 -1.87 -3.96
CA LEU A 104 -9.55 -3.06 -4.04
C LEU A 104 -8.70 -4.30 -4.30
N LEU A 105 -8.96 -5.36 -3.55
CA LEU A 105 -8.42 -6.67 -3.84
C LEU A 105 -9.20 -7.29 -5.00
N THR A 106 -8.53 -7.66 -6.09
CA THR A 106 -9.18 -8.18 -7.30
C THR A 106 -8.82 -9.62 -7.62
N GLN A 107 -7.80 -10.17 -6.97
CA GLN A 107 -7.24 -11.48 -7.23
C GLN A 107 -7.85 -12.54 -6.31
N ASP A 108 -8.35 -13.65 -6.87
CA ASP A 108 -9.07 -14.71 -6.14
C ASP A 108 -8.13 -15.68 -5.39
N ASP A 109 -6.86 -15.80 -5.80
CA ASP A 109 -5.83 -16.68 -5.23
C ASP A 109 -4.72 -15.90 -4.49
N PHE A 110 -5.07 -14.73 -3.94
CA PHE A 110 -4.10 -13.77 -3.37
C PHE A 110 -3.30 -14.36 -2.20
N LEU A 111 -3.99 -14.97 -1.23
CA LEU A 111 -3.35 -15.52 -0.03
C LEU A 111 -2.53 -16.78 -0.38
N SER A 112 -3.09 -17.64 -1.22
CA SER A 112 -2.42 -18.85 -1.69
C SER A 112 -1.12 -18.54 -2.42
N ARG A 113 -1.09 -17.47 -3.23
CA ARG A 113 0.14 -16.99 -3.87
C ARG A 113 1.16 -16.47 -2.88
N ILE A 114 0.75 -15.67 -1.91
CA ILE A 114 1.66 -15.19 -0.86
C ILE A 114 2.31 -16.38 -0.14
N CYS A 115 1.53 -17.42 0.20
CA CYS A 115 2.06 -18.62 0.83
C CYS A 115 3.06 -19.36 -0.05
N ALA A 116 2.74 -19.53 -1.35
CA ALA A 116 3.64 -20.18 -2.30
C ALA A 116 4.95 -19.40 -2.48
N ASP A 117 4.85 -18.08 -2.65
CA ASP A 117 6.02 -17.22 -2.78
C ASP A 117 6.87 -17.22 -1.49
N TYR A 118 6.22 -17.25 -0.31
CA TYR A 118 6.95 -17.34 0.95
C TYR A 118 7.69 -18.67 1.11
N GLN A 119 7.07 -19.78 0.73
CA GLN A 119 7.72 -21.08 0.76
C GLN A 119 8.97 -21.14 -0.14
N GLN A 120 8.93 -20.45 -1.28
CA GLN A 120 10.04 -20.42 -2.23
C GLN A 120 11.13 -19.43 -1.84
N HIS A 121 10.78 -18.24 -1.33
CA HIS A 121 11.70 -17.10 -1.20
C HIS A 121 11.96 -16.65 0.23
N HIS A 122 11.17 -17.11 1.21
CA HIS A 122 11.27 -16.70 2.62
C HIS A 122 11.44 -15.19 2.80
N PHE A 123 10.63 -14.40 2.06
CA PHE A 123 10.71 -12.94 2.08
C PHE A 123 10.31 -12.37 3.45
N ALA A 124 10.94 -11.25 3.84
CA ALA A 124 10.51 -10.47 5.00
C ALA A 124 9.41 -9.46 4.63
N VAL A 125 9.44 -8.95 3.41
CA VAL A 125 8.47 -7.99 2.86
C VAL A 125 8.19 -8.34 1.40
N LEU A 126 6.92 -8.37 1.03
CA LEU A 126 6.43 -8.56 -0.34
C LEU A 126 5.60 -7.35 -0.75
N GLY A 127 5.86 -6.80 -1.92
CA GLY A 127 5.05 -5.74 -2.52
C GLY A 127 4.30 -6.25 -3.74
N PRO A 128 2.96 -6.32 -3.71
CA PRO A 128 2.19 -6.74 -4.87
C PRO A 128 2.22 -5.66 -5.96
N GLN A 129 1.87 -6.06 -7.18
CA GLN A 129 1.67 -5.14 -8.28
C GLN A 129 0.36 -4.38 -8.08
N ILE A 130 0.43 -3.05 -8.10
CA ILE A 130 -0.75 -2.18 -8.00
C ILE A 130 -1.12 -1.69 -9.40
N LEU A 131 -2.37 -1.90 -9.78
CA LEU A 131 -2.93 -1.44 -11.04
C LEU A 131 -3.82 -0.21 -10.82
N SER A 132 -3.72 0.78 -11.68
CA SER A 132 -4.68 1.88 -11.73
C SER A 132 -6.01 1.43 -12.35
N LYS A 133 -7.06 2.24 -12.21
CA LYS A 133 -8.35 2.03 -12.90
C LYS A 133 -8.19 1.79 -14.42
N ASN A 134 -7.15 2.32 -15.03
CA ASN A 134 -6.84 2.18 -16.46
C ASN A 134 -5.88 1.00 -16.75
N GLN A 135 -5.77 0.02 -15.85
CA GLN A 135 -4.90 -1.16 -15.99
C GLN A 135 -3.39 -0.83 -16.13
N LYS A 136 -2.98 0.38 -15.74
CA LYS A 136 -1.55 0.74 -15.72
C LYS A 136 -0.94 0.33 -14.40
N VAL A 137 0.23 -0.30 -14.45
CA VAL A 137 1.03 -0.61 -13.26
C VAL A 137 1.51 0.69 -12.64
N ILE A 138 1.15 0.91 -11.37
CA ILE A 138 1.55 2.10 -10.60
C ILE A 138 2.74 1.77 -9.71
N SER A 139 2.76 0.59 -9.11
CA SER A 139 3.85 0.18 -8.22
C SER A 139 5.00 -0.40 -9.03
N LEU A 140 6.08 0.33 -9.09
CA LEU A 140 7.37 -0.19 -9.47
C LEU A 140 8.17 -0.37 -8.18
N MET A 141 8.42 -1.61 -7.77
CA MET A 141 9.47 -1.88 -6.79
C MET A 141 10.79 -1.53 -7.47
N GLU A 142 11.30 -0.35 -7.18
CA GLU A 142 12.66 -0.02 -7.59
C GLU A 142 13.65 -0.91 -6.82
N PRO A 143 14.69 -1.42 -7.49
CA PRO A 143 15.75 -2.16 -6.80
C PRO A 143 16.28 -1.31 -5.63
N ILE A 144 16.48 -1.92 -4.47
CA ILE A 144 17.05 -1.22 -3.31
C ILE A 144 18.40 -0.67 -3.72
N ALA A 145 18.45 0.63 -3.96
CA ALA A 145 19.69 1.31 -4.29
C ALA A 145 20.66 1.23 -3.09
N PRO A 146 21.98 1.10 -3.32
CA PRO A 146 22.96 1.15 -2.25
C PRO A 146 22.74 2.39 -1.36
N ARG A 147 22.92 2.25 -0.06
CA ARG A 147 22.66 3.31 0.93
C ARG A 147 23.28 4.66 0.55
N ALA A 148 24.46 4.63 -0.09
CA ALA A 148 25.13 5.82 -0.61
C ALA A 148 24.30 6.54 -1.69
N VAL A 149 23.67 5.82 -2.62
CA VAL A 149 22.82 6.38 -3.68
C VAL A 149 21.58 7.02 -3.07
N TYR A 150 20.98 6.39 -2.04
CA TYR A 150 19.83 6.95 -1.33
C TYR A 150 20.18 8.26 -0.59
N ILE A 151 21.34 8.31 0.05
CA ILE A 151 21.84 9.52 0.72
C ILE A 151 22.07 10.65 -0.28
N VAL A 152 22.72 10.35 -1.42
CA VAL A 152 22.97 11.32 -2.49
C VAL A 152 21.66 11.82 -3.08
N HIS A 153 20.70 10.93 -3.33
CA HIS A 153 19.38 11.31 -3.84
C HIS A 153 18.61 12.22 -2.87
N ARG A 154 18.61 11.89 -1.57
CA ARG A 154 18.04 12.77 -0.54
C ARG A 154 18.72 14.12 -0.48
N TRP A 155 20.04 14.15 -0.58
CA TRP A 155 20.80 15.39 -0.58
C TRP A 155 20.48 16.25 -1.80
N LEU A 156 20.41 15.65 -2.99
CA LEU A 156 20.01 16.34 -4.22
C LEU A 156 18.59 16.92 -4.14
N ILE A 157 17.61 16.17 -3.57
CA ILE A 157 16.28 16.69 -3.34
C ILE A 157 16.30 17.88 -2.39
N GLN A 158 17.05 17.80 -1.29
CA GLN A 158 17.17 18.92 -0.35
C GLN A 158 17.83 20.15 -0.99
N CYS A 159 18.89 19.96 -1.77
CA CYS A 159 19.53 21.04 -2.53
C CYS A 159 18.55 21.66 -3.55
N GLN A 160 17.76 20.83 -4.23
CA GLN A 160 16.77 21.28 -5.19
C GLN A 160 15.67 22.12 -4.51
N LEU A 161 15.17 21.69 -3.34
CA LEU A 161 14.20 22.45 -2.56
C LEU A 161 14.75 23.81 -2.07
N VAL A 162 16.02 23.85 -1.68
CA VAL A 162 16.70 25.10 -1.30
C VAL A 162 16.83 26.04 -2.51
N LEU A 163 17.30 25.53 -3.64
CA LEU A 163 17.44 26.31 -4.87
C LEU A 163 16.11 26.87 -5.37
N CYS A 164 15.02 26.08 -5.30
CA CYS A 164 13.68 26.54 -5.66
C CYS A 164 13.18 27.72 -4.84
N ARG A 165 13.67 27.87 -3.59
CA ARG A 165 13.31 28.99 -2.71
C ARG A 165 13.95 30.32 -3.14
N PHE A 166 15.09 30.26 -3.88
CA PHE A 166 15.88 31.43 -4.26
C PHE A 166 15.82 31.77 -5.75
N ILE A 167 15.34 30.85 -6.61
CA ILE A 167 15.32 31.05 -8.07
C ILE A 167 13.90 30.78 -8.58
N PRO A 168 13.08 31.84 -8.82
CA PRO A 168 11.76 31.69 -9.45
C PRO A 168 11.88 31.03 -10.82
N GLY A 169 11.01 30.06 -11.13
CA GLY A 169 11.02 29.34 -12.41
C GLY A 169 12.02 28.16 -12.51
N PHE A 170 12.74 27.84 -11.44
CA PHE A 170 13.70 26.72 -11.44
C PHE A 170 13.02 25.37 -11.72
N PHE A 171 11.80 25.15 -11.27
CA PHE A 171 11.04 23.94 -11.53
C PHE A 171 10.71 23.76 -13.01
N ASP A 172 10.32 24.84 -13.69
CA ASP A 172 9.99 24.78 -15.12
C ASP A 172 11.20 24.40 -15.96
N ALA A 173 12.38 24.89 -15.58
CA ALA A 173 13.64 24.53 -16.23
C ALA A 173 14.02 23.05 -15.97
N VAL A 174 13.87 22.56 -14.75
CA VAL A 174 14.16 21.15 -14.41
C VAL A 174 13.20 20.18 -15.12
N ASP A 175 11.92 20.52 -15.20
CA ASP A 175 10.92 19.69 -15.90
C ASP A 175 11.12 19.73 -17.42
N ALA A 176 11.54 20.86 -17.97
CA ALA A 176 11.93 20.96 -19.37
C ALA A 176 13.13 20.03 -19.69
N VAL A 177 14.15 19.99 -18.82
CA VAL A 177 15.30 19.09 -18.97
C VAL A 177 14.90 17.63 -18.83
N LYS A 178 14.07 17.27 -17.82
CA LYS A 178 13.54 15.90 -17.67
C LYS A 178 12.76 15.43 -18.88
N ASN A 179 11.93 16.30 -19.47
CA ASN A 179 11.16 16.00 -20.68
C ASN A 179 12.05 15.84 -21.91
N CYS A 180 13.15 16.60 -22.02
CA CYS A 180 14.15 16.44 -23.07
C CYS A 180 14.90 15.11 -22.96
N VAL A 181 15.37 14.76 -21.77
CA VAL A 181 16.09 13.49 -21.50
C VAL A 181 15.16 12.29 -21.67
N GLY A 182 13.89 12.40 -21.29
CA GLY A 182 12.88 11.34 -21.48
C GLY A 182 12.59 11.05 -22.96
N LYS A 183 12.67 12.07 -23.84
CA LYS A 183 12.54 11.89 -25.29
C LYS A 183 13.74 11.18 -25.92
N LEU A 184 14.95 11.37 -25.38
CA LEU A 184 16.18 10.71 -25.86
C LEU A 184 16.27 9.22 -25.44
N ARG A 185 15.52 8.79 -24.42
CA ARG A 185 15.54 7.40 -23.91
C ARG A 185 14.51 6.45 -24.53
N LYS A 186 13.71 6.88 -25.50
CA LYS A 186 12.80 5.94 -26.19
C LYS A 186 13.61 4.99 -27.08
N PRO A 187 13.58 3.66 -26.85
CA PRO A 187 14.23 2.71 -27.74
C PRO A 187 13.61 2.83 -29.15
N LYS A 188 14.44 2.87 -30.19
CA LYS A 188 13.99 2.78 -31.58
C LYS A 188 13.17 1.50 -31.72
N LYS A 189 11.89 1.64 -32.12
CA LYS A 189 11.07 0.50 -32.53
C LYS A 189 11.83 -0.25 -33.65
N GLN A 190 12.18 -1.50 -33.38
CA GLN A 190 12.64 -2.41 -34.43
C GLN A 190 11.53 -2.55 -35.46
N ALA A 191 11.87 -2.32 -36.72
CA ALA A 191 10.97 -2.56 -37.84
C ALA A 191 10.63 -4.06 -37.90
N PRO A 192 9.39 -4.44 -38.31
CA PRO A 192 9.06 -5.84 -38.49
C PRO A 192 9.90 -6.41 -39.63
N THR A 193 10.66 -7.47 -39.34
CA THR A 193 11.29 -8.29 -40.36
C THR A 193 10.20 -9.01 -41.15
N ALA A 194 10.05 -8.66 -42.41
CA ALA A 194 9.27 -9.42 -43.38
C ALA A 194 10.01 -10.74 -43.64
N GLY A 195 9.27 -11.85 -43.51
CA GLY A 195 9.69 -13.21 -43.82
C GLY A 195 8.52 -14.13 -43.60
#